data_85cd92a72fa3d6241d2a718ed33f2a91
#
_entry.id   85cd92a72fa3d6241d2a718ed33f2a91
#
_cell.length_a   1.000
_cell.length_b   1.000
_cell.length_c   1.000
_cell.angle_alpha   90.00
_cell.angle_beta   90.00
_cell.angle_gamma   90.00
#
_symmetry.space_group_name_H-M   'P 1'
#
loop_
_entity.id
_entity.type
_entity.pdbx_description
1 polymer ?
#
loop_
_entity_poly.entity_id
_entity_poly.type
_entity_poly.pdbx_seq_one_letter_code
_entity_poly.pdbx_strand_id
1 'polypeptide(L)'
;MEIKQTTAFQKWESKLKDRVAKAAIAARIFRLANGLPGDVVPVGQGISELRIHYGSGYRVYFQQRETELIILLCGGNKSSQKRDIELAKRLANEWKHK
;
A
#
# COMPACT_ATOMS: atom_id res chain seq x y z
N MET A 1 -13.85 6.62 -2.82
CA MET A 1 -12.66 7.16 -2.12
C MET A 1 -11.57 7.40 -3.14
N GLU A 2 -10.91 8.55 -3.06
CA GLU A 2 -9.84 8.89 -3.99
C GLU A 2 -8.56 8.15 -3.63
N ILE A 3 -7.85 7.64 -4.63
CA ILE A 3 -6.57 6.97 -4.45
C ILE A 3 -5.48 7.80 -5.12
N LYS A 4 -4.44 8.11 -4.35
CA LYS A 4 -3.22 8.71 -4.88
C LYS A 4 -2.05 7.77 -4.64
N GLN A 5 -1.00 7.93 -5.43
CA GLN A 5 0.16 7.02 -5.38
C GLN A 5 1.44 7.83 -5.34
N THR A 6 2.39 7.39 -4.53
CA THR A 6 3.74 7.94 -4.57
C THR A 6 4.49 7.37 -5.77
N THR A 7 5.56 8.04 -6.15
CA THR A 7 6.47 7.51 -7.17
C THR A 7 7.05 6.16 -6.74
N ALA A 8 7.35 6.02 -5.45
CA ALA A 8 7.89 4.76 -4.92
C ALA A 8 6.91 3.61 -5.15
N PHE A 9 5.61 3.82 -4.87
CA PHE A 9 4.62 2.79 -5.12
C PHE A 9 4.52 2.44 -6.59
N GLN A 10 4.47 3.46 -7.45
CA GLN A 10 4.35 3.25 -8.89
C GLN A 10 5.53 2.44 -9.43
N LYS A 11 6.74 2.74 -8.99
CA LYS A 11 7.93 2.00 -9.41
C LYS A 11 7.89 0.55 -8.95
N TRP A 12 7.49 0.33 -7.69
CA TRP A 12 7.39 -1.02 -7.17
C TRP A 12 6.39 -1.85 -7.95
N GLU A 13 5.20 -1.30 -8.18
CA GLU A 13 4.15 -2.01 -8.90
C GLU A 13 4.56 -2.31 -10.34
N SER A 14 5.21 -1.36 -11.01
CA SER A 14 5.59 -1.55 -12.40
C SER A 14 6.65 -2.64 -12.58
N LYS A 15 7.43 -2.93 -11.54
CA LYS A 15 8.47 -3.95 -11.60
C LYS A 15 7.98 -5.35 -11.27
N LEU A 16 6.76 -5.49 -10.83
CA LEU A 16 6.19 -6.80 -10.54
C LEU A 16 6.01 -7.56 -11.84
N LYS A 17 6.57 -8.76 -11.92
CA LYS A 17 6.49 -9.58 -13.13
C LYS A 17 5.38 -10.63 -13.06
N ASP A 18 4.98 -11.00 -11.85
CA ASP A 18 3.92 -11.99 -11.65
C ASP A 18 2.57 -11.34 -11.91
N ARG A 19 1.92 -11.73 -13.01
CA ARG A 19 0.63 -11.15 -13.40
C ARG A 19 -0.47 -11.46 -12.41
N VAL A 20 -0.43 -12.64 -11.80
CA VAL A 20 -1.44 -13.03 -10.81
C VAL A 20 -1.28 -12.15 -9.57
N ALA A 21 -0.04 -11.91 -9.15
CA ALA A 21 0.23 -11.01 -8.03
C ALA A 21 -0.28 -9.60 -8.32
N LYS A 22 0.01 -9.07 -9.52
CA LYS A 22 -0.46 -7.73 -9.88
C LYS A 22 -1.97 -7.63 -9.84
N ALA A 23 -2.66 -8.64 -10.35
CA ALA A 23 -4.13 -8.66 -10.35
C ALA A 23 -4.68 -8.75 -8.92
N ALA A 24 -4.05 -9.57 -8.07
CA ALA A 24 -4.48 -9.70 -6.67
C ALA A 24 -4.30 -8.39 -5.91
N ILE A 25 -3.17 -7.72 -6.12
CA ILE A 25 -2.88 -6.44 -5.49
C ILE A 25 -3.90 -5.39 -5.95
N ALA A 26 -4.13 -5.30 -7.26
CA ALA A 26 -5.09 -4.33 -7.81
C ALA A 26 -6.51 -4.57 -7.27
N ALA A 27 -6.92 -5.83 -7.18
CA ALA A 27 -8.25 -6.17 -6.65
C ALA A 27 -8.39 -5.74 -5.19
N ARG A 28 -7.34 -5.92 -4.37
CA ARG A 28 -7.38 -5.54 -2.97
C ARG A 28 -7.41 -4.03 -2.80
N ILE A 29 -6.66 -3.30 -3.63
CA ILE A 29 -6.69 -1.84 -3.60
C ILE A 29 -8.07 -1.33 -4.01
N PHE A 30 -8.68 -1.95 -5.02
CA PHE A 30 -10.03 -1.58 -5.44
C PHE A 30 -11.03 -1.75 -4.30
N ARG A 31 -10.97 -2.88 -3.60
CA ARG A 31 -11.84 -3.11 -2.45
C ARG A 31 -11.60 -2.10 -1.33
N LEU A 32 -10.34 -1.81 -1.06
CA LEU A 32 -9.99 -0.82 -0.05
C LEU A 32 -10.63 0.53 -0.37
N ALA A 33 -10.57 0.94 -1.63
CA ALA A 33 -11.14 2.20 -2.08
C ALA A 33 -12.66 2.22 -1.95
N ASN A 34 -13.29 1.05 -1.91
CA ASN A 34 -14.76 0.91 -1.80
C ASN A 34 -15.20 0.54 -0.38
N GLY A 35 -14.34 0.73 0.61
CA GLY A 35 -14.70 0.51 2.00
C GLY A 35 -14.67 -0.94 2.45
N LEU A 36 -14.02 -1.82 1.69
CA LEU A 36 -13.90 -3.24 2.01
C LEU A 36 -12.43 -3.62 2.16
N PRO A 37 -11.78 -3.17 3.24
CA PRO A 37 -10.33 -3.30 3.37
C PRO A 37 -9.81 -4.73 3.45
N GLY A 38 -10.56 -5.64 4.06
CA GLY A 38 -10.07 -7.00 4.27
C GLY A 38 -8.96 -7.04 5.32
N ASP A 39 -7.88 -7.78 5.04
CA ASP A 39 -6.79 -7.95 6.00
C ASP A 39 -5.87 -6.73 5.99
N VAL A 40 -6.09 -5.85 6.96
CA VAL A 40 -5.33 -4.61 7.14
C VAL A 40 -4.86 -4.53 8.59
N VAL A 41 -3.58 -4.18 8.77
CA VAL A 41 -2.97 -4.10 10.10
C VAL A 41 -2.31 -2.72 10.26
N PRO A 42 -2.64 -1.98 11.32
CA PRO A 42 -1.94 -0.73 11.60
C PRO A 42 -0.47 -0.98 11.93
N VAL A 43 0.41 -0.12 11.43
CA VAL A 43 1.86 -0.23 11.67
C VAL A 43 2.45 1.02 12.32
N GLY A 44 1.59 1.93 12.77
CA GLY A 44 2.02 3.14 13.48
C GLY A 44 1.97 4.37 12.60
N GLN A 45 1.91 5.53 13.24
CA GLN A 45 1.92 6.85 12.58
C GLN A 45 0.82 7.02 11.54
N GLY A 46 -0.33 6.39 11.75
CA GLY A 46 -1.45 6.50 10.82
C GLY A 46 -1.31 5.68 9.56
N ILE A 47 -0.28 4.84 9.48
CA ILE A 47 -0.01 4.01 8.32
C ILE A 47 -0.54 2.60 8.58
N SER A 48 -1.10 2.00 7.54
CA SER A 48 -1.62 0.64 7.61
C SER A 48 -0.97 -0.23 6.53
N GLU A 49 -0.94 -1.52 6.82
CA GLU A 49 -0.39 -2.54 5.95
C GLU A 49 -1.54 -3.35 5.38
N LEU A 50 -1.71 -3.30 4.06
CA LEU A 50 -2.67 -4.14 3.35
C LEU A 50 -1.96 -5.43 2.96
N ARG A 51 -2.42 -6.55 3.51
CA ARG A 51 -1.80 -7.85 3.28
C ARG A 51 -2.48 -8.59 2.15
N ILE A 52 -1.69 -9.02 1.19
CA ILE A 52 -2.17 -9.82 0.05
C ILE A 52 -1.60 -11.22 0.20
N HIS A 53 -2.47 -12.19 0.50
CA HIS A 53 -2.06 -13.57 0.79
C HIS A 53 -1.87 -14.34 -0.51
N TYR A 54 -0.77 -14.04 -1.19
CA TYR A 54 -0.39 -14.71 -2.42
C TYR A 54 1.13 -14.69 -2.56
N GLY A 55 1.72 -15.78 -3.02
CA GLY A 55 3.15 -15.87 -3.29
C GLY A 55 3.99 -15.57 -2.07
N SER A 56 4.92 -14.65 -2.19
CA SER A 56 5.85 -14.28 -1.12
C SER A 56 5.22 -13.42 -0.02
N GLY A 57 3.91 -13.25 -0.04
CA GLY A 57 3.21 -12.42 0.95
C GLY A 57 3.37 -10.94 0.67
N TYR A 58 2.75 -10.49 -0.41
CA TYR A 58 2.83 -9.09 -0.82
C TYR A 58 2.11 -8.18 0.16
N ARG A 59 2.63 -6.96 0.29
CA ARG A 59 2.06 -5.94 1.16
C ARG A 59 2.08 -4.60 0.50
N VAL A 60 1.02 -3.82 0.75
CA VAL A 60 0.94 -2.42 0.29
C VAL A 60 0.74 -1.55 1.52
N TYR A 61 1.58 -0.55 1.68
CA TYR A 61 1.49 0.38 2.81
C TYR A 61 0.79 1.63 2.36
N PHE A 62 -0.21 2.05 3.14
CA PHE A 62 -1.02 3.19 2.77
C PHE A 62 -1.36 4.02 4.00
N GLN A 63 -1.75 5.26 3.75
CA GLN A 63 -2.28 6.14 4.77
C GLN A 63 -3.61 6.69 4.28
N GLN A 64 -4.63 6.59 5.12
CA GLN A 64 -5.89 7.25 4.83
C GLN A 64 -5.84 8.63 5.45
N ARG A 65 -6.13 9.65 4.65
CA ARG A 65 -6.22 11.03 5.11
C ARG A 65 -7.64 11.51 4.92
N GLU A 66 -8.21 12.06 5.99
CA GLU A 66 -9.60 12.45 6.01
C GLU A 66 -10.46 11.23 5.70
N THR A 67 -11.68 11.42 5.23
CA THR A 67 -12.57 10.29 4.98
C THR A 67 -12.54 9.80 3.53
N GLU A 68 -11.87 10.53 2.63
CA GLU A 68 -12.01 10.26 1.21
C GLU A 68 -10.71 10.12 0.44
N LEU A 69 -9.56 10.14 1.12
CA LEU A 69 -8.26 10.06 0.44
C LEU A 69 -7.42 8.92 1.00
N ILE A 70 -6.93 8.06 0.12
CA ILE A 70 -5.96 7.03 0.46
C ILE A 70 -4.71 7.28 -0.36
N ILE A 71 -3.56 7.29 0.31
CA ILE A 71 -2.27 7.44 -0.35
C ILE A 71 -1.54 6.11 -0.28
N LEU A 72 -1.28 5.51 -1.43
CA LEU A 72 -0.48 4.29 -1.53
C LEU A 72 0.99 4.71 -1.49
N LEU A 73 1.68 4.32 -0.42
CA LEU A 73 3.02 4.82 -0.12
C LEU A 73 4.12 3.98 -0.77
N CYS A 74 4.10 2.68 -0.51
CA CYS A 74 5.06 1.77 -1.08
C CYS A 74 4.55 0.34 -0.93
N GLY A 75 5.25 -0.60 -1.54
CA GLY A 75 4.91 -2.00 -1.44
C GLY A 75 6.15 -2.86 -1.25
N GLY A 76 5.93 -4.11 -0.92
CA GLY A 76 6.99 -5.08 -0.73
C GLY A 76 6.42 -6.45 -0.44
N ASN A 77 7.24 -7.28 0.17
CA ASN A 77 6.81 -8.61 0.56
C ASN A 77 7.17 -8.87 2.02
N LYS A 78 6.90 -10.08 2.48
CA LYS A 78 7.14 -10.42 3.88
C LYS A 78 8.60 -10.23 4.29
N SER A 79 9.55 -10.52 3.40
CA SER A 79 10.97 -10.44 3.73
C SER A 79 11.50 -9.02 3.87
N SER A 80 10.84 -8.03 3.26
CA SER A 80 11.26 -6.64 3.31
C SER A 80 10.39 -5.78 4.24
N GLN A 81 9.52 -6.41 5.01
CA GLN A 81 8.48 -5.72 5.79
C GLN A 81 9.03 -4.60 6.67
N LYS A 82 10.06 -4.89 7.46
CA LYS A 82 10.59 -3.91 8.41
C LYS A 82 11.11 -2.66 7.69
N ARG A 83 11.88 -2.87 6.64
CA ARG A 83 12.42 -1.76 5.84
C ARG A 83 11.32 -0.96 5.16
N ASP A 84 10.31 -1.67 4.64
CA ASP A 84 9.22 -1.04 3.91
C ASP A 84 8.34 -0.20 4.83
N ILE A 85 8.14 -0.62 6.07
CA ILE A 85 7.38 0.16 7.05
C ILE A 85 8.11 1.48 7.33
N GLU A 86 9.43 1.43 7.50
CA GLU A 86 10.20 2.66 7.74
C GLU A 86 10.13 3.60 6.54
N LEU A 87 10.22 3.05 5.34
CA LEU A 87 10.09 3.84 4.12
C LEU A 87 8.69 4.47 4.03
N ALA A 88 7.65 3.70 4.34
CA ALA A 88 6.28 4.21 4.29
C ALA A 88 6.10 5.40 5.23
N LYS A 89 6.66 5.33 6.43
CA LYS A 89 6.58 6.42 7.39
C LYS A 89 7.26 7.68 6.87
N ARG A 90 8.43 7.52 6.27
CA ARG A 90 9.15 8.65 5.69
C ARG A 90 8.37 9.27 4.54
N LEU A 91 7.83 8.43 3.64
CA LEU A 91 7.06 8.91 2.50
C LEU A 91 5.79 9.63 2.93
N ALA A 92 5.14 9.16 3.98
CA ALA A 92 3.95 9.82 4.50
C ALA A 92 4.27 11.22 5.01
N ASN A 93 5.42 11.39 5.69
CA ASN A 93 5.85 12.69 6.17
C ASN A 93 6.19 13.64 5.03
N GLU A 94 6.68 13.11 3.93
CA GLU A 94 7.10 13.92 2.78
C GLU A 94 5.93 14.26 1.85
N TRP A 95 4.82 13.56 1.97
CA TRP A 95 3.69 13.76 1.06
C TRP A 95 3.01 15.09 1.36
N LYS A 96 2.99 15.97 0.36
CA LYS A 96 2.29 17.25 0.45
C LYS A 96 0.96 17.13 -0.28
N HIS A 97 -0.10 17.24 0.49
CA HIS A 97 -1.44 17.19 -0.07
C HIS A 97 -1.80 18.55 -0.67
N LYS A 98 -2.22 18.55 -1.91
CA LYS A 98 -2.60 19.77 -2.60
C LYS A 98 -4.03 19.70 -3.10
#